data_73389c9acb828b538c464f22df96cea1
#
_entry.id   73389c9acb828b538c464f22df96cea1
#
_cell.length_a   1.000
_cell.length_b   1.000
_cell.length_c   1.000
_cell.angle_alpha   90.00
_cell.angle_beta   90.00
_cell.angle_gamma   90.00
#
_symmetry.space_group_name_H-M   'P 1'
#
loop_
_entity.id
_entity.type
_entity.pdbx_description
1 polymer ?
#
loop_
_entity_poly.entity_id
_entity_poly.type
_entity_poly.pdbx_seq_one_letter_code
_entity_poly.pdbx_strand_id
1 'polypeptide(L)'
;MLNWSFIAETTRPYFVKKIVLLGTESTGKSTLTKNLAAYFNGSYVREMAREILEKTEDCKPVHLVQIAELHAKEIINKTKTANRLLFIDTDINITKSYSKYLFNETLAVAEWIEEANKAHLYIFLEPDCEFVQDGTRLPNEERKKLSLFHKEQLRQTGIAYFSIYGNWEERSEKAVKFIKKYFN
;
A
#
# COMPACT_ATOMS: atom_id res chain seq x y z
N MET A 1 -9.38 10.12 53.18
CA MET A 1 -8.65 9.05 52.46
C MET A 1 -9.09 9.11 51.01
N LEU A 2 -8.29 9.72 50.15
CA LEU A 2 -8.57 9.78 48.70
C LEU A 2 -8.13 8.49 48.07
N ASN A 3 -9.07 7.79 47.42
CA ASN A 3 -8.83 6.49 46.78
C ASN A 3 -8.11 6.71 45.45
N TRP A 4 -6.82 6.38 45.38
CA TRP A 4 -5.93 6.51 44.23
C TRP A 4 -5.94 5.27 43.31
N SER A 5 -7.07 4.60 43.13
CA SER A 5 -7.18 3.38 42.32
C SER A 5 -7.56 3.62 40.85
N PHE A 6 -7.45 4.84 40.32
CA PHE A 6 -7.73 5.16 38.91
C PHE A 6 -6.52 5.79 38.21
N ILE A 7 -5.34 5.19 38.34
CA ILE A 7 -4.21 5.59 37.54
C ILE A 7 -3.66 4.38 36.80
N ALA A 8 -3.78 4.50 35.48
CA ALA A 8 -3.02 3.83 34.46
C ALA A 8 -3.30 2.35 34.19
N GLU A 9 -4.36 2.07 33.43
CA GLU A 9 -4.09 1.29 32.24
C GLU A 9 -3.11 2.14 31.41
N THR A 10 -1.82 1.99 31.69
CA THR A 10 -0.77 2.46 30.80
C THR A 10 -0.95 1.71 29.49
N THR A 11 -1.63 2.33 28.55
CA THR A 11 -1.65 1.93 27.16
C THR A 11 -0.21 1.85 26.71
N ARG A 12 0.39 0.65 26.76
CA ARG A 12 1.61 0.39 25.99
C ARG A 12 1.30 0.87 24.58
N PRO A 13 2.11 1.74 23.97
CA PRO A 13 1.83 2.15 22.60
C PRO A 13 1.77 0.86 21.78
N TYR A 14 0.59 0.49 21.32
CA TYR A 14 0.43 -0.68 20.48
C TYR A 14 1.29 -0.41 19.25
N PHE A 15 2.32 -1.25 19.07
CA PHE A 15 3.17 -1.14 17.90
C PHE A 15 2.33 -1.48 16.67
N VAL A 16 1.99 -0.47 15.88
CA VAL A 16 1.15 -0.63 14.70
C VAL A 16 1.90 -1.41 13.64
N LYS A 17 1.34 -2.55 13.24
CA LYS A 17 1.88 -3.36 12.15
C LYS A 17 1.33 -2.83 10.82
N LYS A 18 2.22 -2.43 9.94
CA LYS A 18 1.89 -1.94 8.61
C LYS A 18 1.91 -3.09 7.60
N ILE A 19 0.86 -3.22 6.82
CA ILE A 19 0.68 -4.21 5.76
C ILE A 19 0.39 -3.47 4.48
N VAL A 20 1.25 -3.64 3.48
CA VAL A 20 1.13 -2.94 2.19
C VAL A 20 0.60 -3.90 1.13
N LEU A 21 -0.40 -3.44 0.38
CA LEU A 21 -0.92 -4.12 -0.79
C LEU A 21 -0.30 -3.49 -2.05
N LEU A 22 0.46 -4.27 -2.79
CA LEU A 22 1.17 -3.90 -4.00
C LEU A 22 0.51 -4.48 -5.25
N GLY A 23 0.86 -3.96 -6.40
CA GLY A 23 0.40 -4.43 -7.72
C GLY A 23 -0.02 -3.28 -8.61
N THR A 24 -0.25 -3.58 -9.89
CA THR A 24 -0.72 -2.61 -10.89
C THR A 24 -2.17 -2.20 -10.65
N GLU A 25 -2.64 -1.21 -11.42
CA GLU A 25 -4.06 -0.84 -11.45
C GLU A 25 -4.97 -2.01 -11.82
N SER A 26 -6.24 -1.89 -11.47
CA SER A 26 -7.28 -2.90 -11.78
C SER A 26 -7.01 -4.31 -11.23
N THR A 27 -6.21 -4.44 -10.16
CA THR A 27 -5.97 -5.71 -9.46
C THR A 27 -6.80 -5.88 -8.19
N GLY A 28 -7.63 -4.88 -7.85
CA GLY A 28 -8.51 -4.92 -6.68
C GLY A 28 -7.85 -4.51 -5.35
N LYS A 29 -6.64 -3.92 -5.37
CA LYS A 29 -5.92 -3.46 -4.16
C LYS A 29 -6.79 -2.65 -3.21
N SER A 30 -7.40 -1.58 -3.71
CA SER A 30 -8.16 -0.63 -2.88
C SER A 30 -9.34 -1.29 -2.17
N THR A 31 -10.05 -2.19 -2.86
CA THR A 31 -11.16 -2.94 -2.27
C THR A 31 -10.66 -3.95 -1.25
N LEU A 32 -9.60 -4.69 -1.57
CA LEU A 32 -9.02 -5.67 -0.64
C LEU A 32 -8.44 -4.98 0.60
N THR A 33 -7.78 -3.84 0.46
CA THR A 33 -7.25 -3.03 1.56
C THR A 33 -8.36 -2.66 2.55
N LYS A 34 -9.49 -2.14 2.06
CA LYS A 34 -10.65 -1.79 2.89
C LYS A 34 -11.27 -3.01 3.58
N ASN A 35 -11.44 -4.10 2.84
CA ASN A 35 -12.04 -5.33 3.38
C ASN A 35 -11.16 -5.97 4.45
N LEU A 36 -9.84 -6.00 4.26
CA LEU A 36 -8.90 -6.50 5.26
C LEU A 36 -8.90 -5.61 6.52
N ALA A 37 -8.92 -4.28 6.35
CA ALA A 37 -9.03 -3.37 7.48
C ALA A 37 -10.31 -3.63 8.29
N ALA A 38 -11.46 -3.79 7.61
CA ALA A 38 -12.71 -4.12 8.27
C ALA A 38 -12.66 -5.50 8.97
N TYR A 39 -12.14 -6.53 8.29
CA TYR A 39 -12.04 -7.88 8.83
C TYR A 39 -11.18 -7.97 10.11
N PHE A 40 -10.06 -7.26 10.13
CA PHE A 40 -9.11 -7.26 11.25
C PHE A 40 -9.36 -6.15 12.28
N ASN A 41 -10.44 -5.38 12.15
CA ASN A 41 -10.71 -4.18 12.97
C ASN A 41 -9.51 -3.22 13.02
N GLY A 42 -8.85 -3.06 11.87
CA GLY A 42 -7.71 -2.17 11.66
C GLY A 42 -8.10 -0.88 10.95
N SER A 43 -7.09 -0.08 10.66
CA SER A 43 -7.24 1.13 9.84
C SER A 43 -6.68 0.91 8.44
N TYR A 44 -7.02 1.80 7.48
CA TYR A 44 -6.41 1.76 6.16
C TYR A 44 -6.02 3.15 5.65
N VAL A 45 -5.04 3.16 4.75
CA VAL A 45 -4.62 4.29 3.94
C VAL A 45 -4.95 3.99 2.49
N ARG A 46 -5.63 4.92 1.82
CA ARG A 46 -5.97 4.82 0.40
C ARG A 46 -4.82 5.29 -0.47
N GLU A 47 -4.79 4.83 -1.71
CA GLU A 47 -3.90 5.39 -2.73
C GLU A 47 -4.19 6.87 -2.97
N MET A 48 -3.12 7.69 -3.06
CA MET A 48 -3.25 9.14 -3.24
C MET A 48 -3.01 9.60 -4.68
N ALA A 49 -2.54 8.69 -5.56
CA ALA A 49 -2.19 9.05 -6.93
C ALA A 49 -3.39 9.62 -7.70
N ARG A 50 -4.57 9.05 -7.53
CA ARG A 50 -5.78 9.48 -8.23
C ARG A 50 -6.14 10.94 -7.94
N GLU A 51 -6.03 11.39 -6.69
CA GLU A 51 -6.34 12.78 -6.29
C GLU A 51 -5.47 13.83 -6.99
N ILE A 52 -4.24 13.45 -7.34
CA ILE A 52 -3.28 14.32 -8.02
C ILE A 52 -3.44 14.22 -9.53
N LEU A 53 -3.49 12.99 -10.05
CA LEU A 53 -3.47 12.74 -11.48
C LEU A 53 -4.78 13.12 -12.19
N GLU A 54 -5.94 13.00 -11.53
CA GLU A 54 -7.22 13.48 -12.10
C GLU A 54 -7.27 15.00 -12.34
N LYS A 55 -6.37 15.76 -11.71
CA LYS A 55 -6.27 17.22 -11.85
C LYS A 55 -5.21 17.66 -12.86
N THR A 56 -4.58 16.71 -13.54
CA THR A 56 -3.47 16.97 -14.46
C THR A 56 -3.76 16.36 -15.81
N GLU A 57 -3.39 17.05 -16.89
CA GLU A 57 -3.50 16.50 -18.26
C GLU A 57 -2.50 15.35 -18.48
N ASP A 58 -1.27 15.51 -17.93
CA ASP A 58 -0.19 14.55 -18.07
C ASP A 58 0.49 14.26 -16.72
N CYS A 59 0.87 13.01 -16.49
CA CYS A 59 1.73 12.64 -15.37
C CYS A 59 3.17 13.14 -15.62
N LYS A 60 3.74 13.84 -14.62
CA LYS A 60 5.12 14.34 -14.63
C LYS A 60 5.88 13.86 -13.41
N PRO A 61 7.22 13.81 -13.41
CA PRO A 61 8.01 13.39 -12.25
C PRO A 61 7.65 14.14 -10.95
N VAL A 62 7.37 15.44 -11.03
CA VAL A 62 6.96 16.26 -9.87
C VAL A 62 5.67 15.75 -9.22
N HIS A 63 4.73 15.21 -10.00
CA HIS A 63 3.49 14.65 -9.46
C HIS A 63 3.76 13.39 -8.63
N LEU A 64 4.75 12.57 -9.02
CA LEU A 64 5.14 11.39 -8.24
C LEU A 64 5.75 11.77 -6.88
N VAL A 65 6.51 12.88 -6.83
CA VAL A 65 7.00 13.42 -5.55
C VAL A 65 5.85 13.87 -4.68
N GLN A 66 4.87 14.61 -5.23
CA GLN A 66 3.68 15.06 -4.51
C GLN A 66 2.84 13.87 -3.99
N ILE A 67 2.66 12.84 -4.81
CA ILE A 67 1.97 11.59 -4.41
C ILE A 67 2.69 10.95 -3.23
N ALA A 68 4.02 10.81 -3.32
CA ALA A 68 4.83 10.22 -2.26
C ALA A 68 4.72 10.98 -0.94
N GLU A 69 4.77 12.32 -0.99
CA GLU A 69 4.63 13.18 0.20
C GLU A 69 3.25 13.06 0.84
N LEU A 70 2.18 13.19 0.05
CA LEU A 70 0.81 13.13 0.57
C LEU A 70 0.51 11.76 1.16
N HIS A 71 0.93 10.69 0.48
CA HIS A 71 0.73 9.34 0.94
C HIS A 71 1.49 9.06 2.26
N ALA A 72 2.75 9.49 2.35
CA ALA A 72 3.54 9.35 3.57
C ALA A 72 2.93 10.13 4.75
N LYS A 73 2.43 11.36 4.52
CA LYS A 73 1.70 12.14 5.54
C LYS A 73 0.46 11.39 6.05
N GLU A 74 -0.31 10.80 5.15
CA GLU A 74 -1.50 10.02 5.53
C GLU A 74 -1.13 8.74 6.29
N ILE A 75 -0.07 8.03 5.88
CA ILE A 75 0.46 6.87 6.63
C ILE A 75 0.83 7.28 8.06
N ILE A 76 1.56 8.39 8.23
CA ILE A 76 1.95 8.90 9.56
C ILE A 76 0.71 9.22 10.40
N ASN A 77 -0.26 9.93 9.82
CA ASN A 77 -1.48 10.32 10.52
C ASN A 77 -2.30 9.10 10.96
N LYS A 78 -2.51 8.15 10.06
CA LYS A 78 -3.25 6.91 10.36
C LYS A 78 -2.51 6.01 11.35
N THR A 79 -1.17 5.99 11.31
CA THR A 79 -0.38 5.21 12.28
C THR A 79 -0.62 5.68 13.72
N LYS A 80 -0.86 6.99 13.95
CA LYS A 80 -1.13 7.54 15.28
C LYS A 80 -2.47 7.09 15.87
N THR A 81 -3.43 6.76 15.01
CA THR A 81 -4.81 6.45 15.39
C THR A 81 -5.21 4.99 15.10
N ALA A 82 -4.34 4.23 14.45
CA ALA A 82 -4.64 2.86 14.07
C ALA A 82 -4.68 1.92 15.29
N ASN A 83 -5.66 1.01 15.28
CA ASN A 83 -5.75 -0.07 16.24
C ASN A 83 -4.96 -1.29 15.75
N ARG A 84 -3.71 -1.45 16.19
CA ARG A 84 -2.81 -2.59 15.94
C ARG A 84 -2.38 -2.82 14.50
N LEU A 85 -3.29 -2.79 13.52
CA LEU A 85 -3.01 -3.05 12.10
C LEU A 85 -3.36 -1.84 11.24
N LEU A 86 -2.46 -1.49 10.32
CA LEU A 86 -2.66 -0.47 9.30
C LEU A 86 -2.43 -1.10 7.93
N PHE A 87 -3.49 -1.12 7.12
CA PHE A 87 -3.45 -1.59 5.74
C PHE A 87 -3.22 -0.41 4.80
N ILE A 88 -2.27 -0.53 3.89
CA ILE A 88 -1.83 0.56 3.03
C ILE A 88 -2.01 0.14 1.57
N ASP A 89 -2.79 0.92 0.83
CA ASP A 89 -2.99 0.73 -0.60
C ASP A 89 -1.86 1.40 -1.36
N THR A 90 -0.97 0.59 -1.90
CA THR A 90 0.25 1.00 -2.58
C THR A 90 1.28 1.65 -1.61
N ASP A 91 2.51 1.85 -2.06
CA ASP A 91 3.55 2.52 -1.29
C ASP A 91 4.59 3.23 -2.19
N ILE A 92 5.60 3.80 -1.54
CA ILE A 92 6.70 4.50 -2.22
C ILE A 92 7.47 3.63 -3.21
N ASN A 93 7.57 2.31 -2.99
CA ASN A 93 8.31 1.42 -3.86
C ASN A 93 7.63 1.29 -5.23
N ILE A 94 6.31 1.23 -5.25
CA ILE A 94 5.55 1.26 -6.50
C ILE A 94 5.63 2.64 -7.16
N THR A 95 5.57 3.73 -6.39
CA THR A 95 5.73 5.10 -6.95
C THR A 95 7.11 5.28 -7.58
N LYS A 96 8.18 4.80 -6.94
CA LYS A 96 9.54 4.76 -7.50
C LYS A 96 9.63 3.92 -8.77
N SER A 97 8.97 2.77 -8.76
CA SER A 97 8.90 1.90 -9.93
C SER A 97 8.18 2.56 -11.10
N TYR A 98 7.10 3.31 -10.86
CA TYR A 98 6.45 4.12 -11.89
C TYR A 98 7.38 5.22 -12.44
N SER A 99 8.12 5.92 -11.60
CA SER A 99 9.11 6.92 -12.03
C SER A 99 10.12 6.33 -12.99
N LYS A 100 10.64 5.16 -12.63
CA LYS A 100 11.61 4.44 -13.46
C LYS A 100 11.00 3.93 -14.77
N TYR A 101 9.77 3.44 -14.73
CA TYR A 101 9.08 2.90 -15.90
C TYR A 101 8.69 4.00 -16.89
N LEU A 102 8.09 5.09 -16.41
CA LEU A 102 7.53 6.15 -17.26
C LEU A 102 8.60 7.15 -17.74
N PHE A 103 9.57 7.47 -16.88
CA PHE A 103 10.51 8.58 -17.13
C PHE A 103 11.97 8.12 -17.19
N ASN A 104 12.23 6.84 -16.91
CA ASN A 104 13.60 6.31 -16.74
C ASN A 104 14.41 7.05 -15.64
N GLU A 105 13.72 7.64 -14.67
CA GLU A 105 14.31 8.43 -13.59
C GLU A 105 14.21 7.70 -12.25
N THR A 106 15.20 7.93 -11.39
CA THR A 106 15.14 7.50 -9.99
C THR A 106 14.43 8.57 -9.18
N LEU A 107 13.29 8.23 -8.58
CA LEU A 107 12.55 9.14 -7.71
C LEU A 107 13.31 9.31 -6.40
N ALA A 108 13.95 10.46 -6.21
CA ALA A 108 14.53 10.86 -4.94
C ALA A 108 13.44 11.48 -4.05
N VAL A 109 13.35 11.00 -2.82
CA VAL A 109 12.42 11.53 -1.81
C VAL A 109 13.15 11.78 -0.50
N ALA A 110 12.59 12.60 0.38
CA ALA A 110 13.16 12.85 1.70
C ALA A 110 13.11 11.58 2.58
N GLU A 111 14.06 11.44 3.49
CA GLU A 111 14.22 10.28 4.37
C GLU A 111 12.95 9.97 5.19
N TRP A 112 12.23 11.00 5.66
CA TRP A 112 11.00 10.80 6.40
C TRP A 112 9.90 10.10 5.60
N ILE A 113 9.88 10.24 4.25
CA ILE A 113 8.96 9.53 3.35
C ILE A 113 9.33 8.05 3.30
N GLU A 114 10.61 7.74 3.18
CA GLU A 114 11.12 6.35 3.23
C GLU A 114 10.73 5.69 4.56
N GLU A 115 10.99 6.37 5.67
CA GLU A 115 10.70 5.86 7.01
C GLU A 115 9.20 5.63 7.24
N ALA A 116 8.35 6.56 6.77
CA ALA A 116 6.90 6.41 6.85
C ALA A 116 6.41 5.16 6.11
N ASN A 117 7.05 4.81 5.00
CA ASN A 117 6.66 3.69 4.14
C ASN A 117 7.25 2.33 4.57
N LYS A 118 8.16 2.27 5.55
CA LYS A 118 8.64 0.99 6.08
C LYS A 118 7.48 0.16 6.62
N ALA A 119 7.31 -1.03 6.08
CA ALA A 119 6.22 -1.93 6.44
C ALA A 119 6.73 -3.28 6.97
N HIS A 120 5.85 -4.04 7.61
CA HIS A 120 6.15 -5.34 8.19
C HIS A 120 5.84 -6.48 7.22
N LEU A 121 4.87 -6.23 6.33
CA LEU A 121 4.40 -7.24 5.40
C LEU A 121 3.98 -6.59 4.08
N TYR A 122 4.40 -7.20 2.98
CA TYR A 122 4.02 -6.80 1.63
C TYR A 122 3.25 -7.92 0.95
N ILE A 123 2.13 -7.59 0.34
CA ILE A 123 1.26 -8.50 -0.40
C ILE A 123 1.13 -7.96 -1.83
N PHE A 124 1.54 -8.75 -2.82
CA PHE A 124 1.47 -8.36 -4.23
C PHE A 124 0.26 -9.04 -4.89
N LEU A 125 -0.64 -8.24 -5.45
CA LEU A 125 -1.80 -8.71 -6.20
C LEU A 125 -1.44 -8.87 -7.67
N GLU A 126 -1.55 -10.10 -8.15
CA GLU A 126 -1.25 -10.43 -9.53
C GLU A 126 -2.31 -9.87 -10.50
N PRO A 127 -1.93 -9.50 -11.74
CA PRO A 127 -2.86 -8.97 -12.73
C PRO A 127 -3.59 -10.07 -13.50
N ASP A 128 -4.01 -11.15 -12.81
CA ASP A 128 -4.72 -12.32 -13.36
C ASP A 128 -6.25 -12.23 -13.23
N CYS A 129 -6.77 -11.14 -12.65
CA CYS A 129 -8.19 -10.84 -12.61
C CYS A 129 -8.67 -10.12 -13.87
N GLU A 130 -9.98 -10.09 -14.07
CA GLU A 130 -10.60 -9.35 -15.16
C GLU A 130 -10.16 -7.88 -15.15
N PHE A 131 -9.80 -7.39 -16.34
CA PHE A 131 -9.39 -6.01 -16.52
C PHE A 131 -10.60 -5.12 -16.78
N VAL A 132 -10.79 -4.12 -15.91
CA VAL A 132 -11.83 -3.11 -16.09
C VAL A 132 -11.17 -1.81 -16.51
N GLN A 133 -11.48 -1.34 -17.71
CA GLN A 133 -11.01 -0.04 -18.22
C GLN A 133 -11.90 1.09 -17.69
N ASP A 134 -11.31 2.11 -17.08
CA ASP A 134 -12.00 3.31 -16.58
C ASP A 134 -11.55 4.61 -17.28
N GLY A 135 -10.89 4.46 -18.44
CA GLY A 135 -10.41 5.59 -19.24
C GLY A 135 -9.03 6.15 -18.84
N THR A 136 -8.59 5.93 -17.62
CA THR A 136 -7.30 6.44 -17.11
C THR A 136 -6.24 5.34 -16.97
N ARG A 137 -6.61 4.09 -17.17
CA ARG A 137 -5.76 2.91 -16.99
C ARG A 137 -5.00 2.54 -18.24
N LEU A 138 -3.79 2.00 -18.05
CA LEU A 138 -3.01 1.44 -19.14
C LEU A 138 -3.74 0.24 -19.80
N PRO A 139 -3.52 -0.03 -21.10
CA PRO A 139 -4.02 -1.24 -21.73
C PRO A 139 -3.57 -2.50 -20.99
N ASN A 140 -4.37 -3.57 -21.07
CA ASN A 140 -4.12 -4.79 -20.29
C ASN A 140 -2.73 -5.40 -20.53
N GLU A 141 -2.21 -5.36 -21.74
CA GLU A 141 -0.87 -5.87 -22.04
C GLU A 141 0.23 -5.02 -21.38
N GLU A 142 0.08 -3.70 -21.39
CA GLU A 142 1.02 -2.80 -20.71
C GLU A 142 0.93 -2.98 -19.18
N ARG A 143 -0.26 -3.21 -18.64
CA ARG A 143 -0.47 -3.54 -17.24
C ARG A 143 0.33 -4.79 -16.81
N LYS A 144 0.33 -5.84 -17.63
CA LYS A 144 1.10 -7.07 -17.38
C LYS A 144 2.61 -6.80 -17.41
N LYS A 145 3.10 -6.06 -18.40
CA LYS A 145 4.51 -5.64 -18.48
C LYS A 145 4.92 -4.83 -17.26
N LEU A 146 4.10 -3.87 -16.88
CA LEU A 146 4.32 -3.05 -15.70
C LEU A 146 4.34 -3.87 -14.41
N SER A 147 3.48 -4.89 -14.29
CA SER A 147 3.50 -5.80 -13.16
C SER A 147 4.83 -6.55 -13.02
N LEU A 148 5.35 -7.05 -14.12
CA LEU A 148 6.67 -7.70 -14.15
C LEU A 148 7.78 -6.72 -13.80
N PHE A 149 7.69 -5.49 -14.29
CA PHE A 149 8.65 -4.44 -13.98
C PHE A 149 8.64 -4.08 -12.48
N HIS A 150 7.47 -3.91 -11.88
CA HIS A 150 7.34 -3.67 -10.43
C HIS A 150 7.99 -4.78 -9.62
N LYS A 151 7.74 -6.04 -9.95
CA LYS A 151 8.35 -7.20 -9.28
C LYS A 151 9.88 -7.18 -9.38
N GLU A 152 10.41 -6.84 -10.53
CA GLU A 152 11.86 -6.73 -10.72
C GLU A 152 12.44 -5.59 -9.88
N GLN A 153 11.78 -4.43 -9.81
CA GLN A 153 12.21 -3.33 -8.94
C GLN A 153 12.18 -3.73 -7.45
N LEU A 154 11.12 -4.40 -7.00
CA LEU A 154 11.03 -4.92 -5.63
C LEU A 154 12.15 -5.93 -5.32
N ARG A 155 12.46 -6.82 -6.27
CA ARG A 155 13.57 -7.78 -6.13
C ARG A 155 14.91 -7.07 -5.99
N GLN A 156 15.17 -6.03 -6.80
CA GLN A 156 16.42 -5.25 -6.76
C GLN A 156 16.59 -4.49 -5.43
N THR A 157 15.50 -4.05 -4.83
CA THR A 157 15.51 -3.37 -3.54
C THR A 157 15.44 -4.32 -2.33
N GLY A 158 15.41 -5.64 -2.57
CA GLY A 158 15.36 -6.65 -1.51
C GLY A 158 14.04 -6.75 -0.76
N ILE A 159 12.95 -6.20 -1.31
CA ILE A 159 11.63 -6.26 -0.69
C ILE A 159 10.99 -7.62 -0.96
N ALA A 160 10.85 -8.41 0.09
CA ALA A 160 10.12 -9.67 0.03
C ALA A 160 8.61 -9.42 0.12
N TYR A 161 7.83 -10.11 -0.72
CA TYR A 161 6.38 -10.00 -0.74
C TYR A 161 5.73 -11.38 -0.93
N PHE A 162 4.47 -11.47 -0.53
CA PHE A 162 3.63 -12.63 -0.78
C PHE A 162 2.71 -12.34 -1.98
N SER A 163 2.79 -13.16 -3.02
CA SER A 163 1.92 -13.01 -4.21
C SER A 163 0.55 -13.62 -3.97
N ILE A 164 -0.50 -12.86 -4.33
CA ILE A 164 -1.89 -13.32 -4.32
C ILE A 164 -2.45 -13.29 -5.75
N TYR A 165 -3.09 -14.37 -6.14
CA TYR A 165 -3.73 -14.61 -7.43
C TYR A 165 -5.06 -15.34 -7.27
N GLY A 166 -5.84 -15.38 -8.35
CA GLY A 166 -7.14 -16.03 -8.40
C GLY A 166 -8.31 -15.04 -8.41
N ASN A 167 -9.51 -15.56 -8.20
CA ASN A 167 -10.71 -14.76 -8.14
C ASN A 167 -10.79 -13.93 -6.84
N TRP A 168 -11.83 -13.13 -6.70
CA TRP A 168 -11.97 -12.20 -5.58
C TRP A 168 -12.05 -12.88 -4.21
N GLU A 169 -12.78 -13.98 -4.12
CA GLU A 169 -12.95 -14.74 -2.87
C GLU A 169 -11.63 -15.39 -2.46
N GLU A 170 -10.97 -16.07 -3.40
CA GLU A 170 -9.67 -16.70 -3.18
C GLU A 170 -8.60 -15.71 -2.73
N ARG A 171 -8.57 -14.49 -3.31
CA ARG A 171 -7.63 -13.44 -2.91
C ARG A 171 -7.87 -13.01 -1.47
N SER A 172 -9.12 -12.81 -1.10
CA SER A 172 -9.50 -12.40 0.25
C SER A 172 -9.14 -13.46 1.28
N GLU A 173 -9.45 -14.73 1.02
CA GLU A 173 -9.12 -15.85 1.89
C GLU A 173 -7.61 -16.05 2.03
N LYS A 174 -6.86 -16.02 0.93
CA LYS A 174 -5.40 -16.13 0.93
C LYS A 174 -4.75 -15.02 1.73
N ALA A 175 -5.21 -13.77 1.56
CA ALA A 175 -4.70 -12.62 2.30
C ALA A 175 -4.94 -12.78 3.81
N VAL A 176 -6.18 -13.10 4.21
CA VAL A 176 -6.54 -13.31 5.62
C VAL A 176 -5.72 -14.43 6.25
N LYS A 177 -5.64 -15.58 5.58
CA LYS A 177 -4.86 -16.74 6.07
C LYS A 177 -3.39 -16.40 6.23
N PHE A 178 -2.80 -15.70 5.27
CA PHE A 178 -1.39 -15.32 5.30
C PHE A 178 -1.10 -14.32 6.42
N ILE A 179 -1.93 -13.27 6.56
CA ILE A 179 -1.78 -12.26 7.62
C ILE A 179 -1.87 -12.90 9.01
N LYS A 180 -2.88 -13.77 9.23
CA LYS A 180 -2.99 -14.51 10.49
C LYS A 180 -1.76 -15.33 10.80
N LYS A 181 -1.22 -16.06 9.81
CA LYS A 181 -0.01 -16.87 9.98
C LYS A 181 1.23 -16.02 10.26
N TYR A 182 1.30 -14.82 9.68
CA TYR A 182 2.49 -13.96 9.79
C TYR A 182 2.59 -13.24 11.15
N PHE A 183 1.45 -12.91 11.76
CA PHE A 183 1.40 -12.14 13.01
C PHE A 183 0.97 -12.94 14.24
N ASN A 184 0.71 -14.23 14.10
CA ASN A 184 0.55 -15.18 15.21
C ASN A 184 1.91 -15.78 15.58
#